data_4cb4d02e837fa5ff2cf50dce71a5077a
#
_entry.id   4cb4d02e837fa5ff2cf50dce71a5077a
#
_cell.length_a   1.000
_cell.length_b   1.000
_cell.length_c   1.000
_cell.angle_alpha   90.00
_cell.angle_beta   90.00
_cell.angle_gamma   90.00
#
_symmetry.space_group_name_H-M   'P 1'
#
loop_
_entity.id
_entity.type
_entity.pdbx_description
1 polymer ?
#
loop_
_entity_poly.entity_id
_entity_poly.type
_entity_poly.pdbx_seq_one_letter_code
_entity_poly.pdbx_strand_id
1 'polypeptide(L)'
;CAPITLEDGVWVGANVTIATPCHPFLSDERLPQQYPDGFHDLEYAKPIHIGSGSWICSSVTICGGVTIGKNCIVAAGAVVNRDVPDDCIVAGVPAKVLRKLDEQDRIHVWDTYMKNEVPLSEREKGRKK
;
A
#
# COMPACT_ATOMS: atom_id res chain seq x y z
N CYS A 1 4.28 17.67 7.59
CA CYS A 1 3.54 16.59 6.90
C CYS A 1 3.45 16.88 5.41
N ALA A 2 3.38 15.84 4.61
CA ALA A 2 3.15 15.93 3.17
C ALA A 2 1.82 15.23 2.81
N PRO A 3 1.18 15.59 1.70
CA PRO A 3 -0.11 15.01 1.33
C PRO A 3 -0.01 13.53 1.01
N ILE A 4 -1.09 12.81 1.35
CA ILE A 4 -1.32 11.43 0.95
C ILE A 4 -2.55 11.44 0.05
N THR A 5 -2.40 10.95 -1.17
CA THR A 5 -3.47 10.87 -2.16
C THR A 5 -3.79 9.43 -2.46
N LEU A 6 -5.04 9.05 -2.26
CA LEU A 6 -5.59 7.77 -2.70
C LEU A 6 -6.62 8.08 -3.77
N GLU A 7 -6.39 7.57 -4.98
CA GLU A 7 -7.33 7.74 -6.07
C GLU A 7 -8.56 6.83 -5.92
N ASP A 8 -9.49 6.92 -6.85
CA ASP A 8 -10.74 6.18 -6.78
C ASP A 8 -10.53 4.66 -6.81
N GLY A 9 -11.35 3.94 -6.07
CA GLY A 9 -11.33 2.49 -6.06
C GLY A 9 -10.13 1.84 -5.38
N VAL A 10 -9.35 2.60 -4.61
CA VAL A 10 -8.25 2.04 -3.81
C VAL A 10 -8.82 1.29 -2.62
N TRP A 11 -8.37 0.05 -2.45
CA TRP A 11 -8.72 -0.79 -1.31
C TRP A 11 -7.53 -0.87 -0.35
N VAL A 12 -7.80 -0.70 0.93
CA VAL A 12 -6.77 -0.72 1.98
C VAL A 12 -7.18 -1.72 3.05
N GLY A 13 -6.33 -2.69 3.29
CA GLY A 13 -6.53 -3.71 4.32
C GLY A 13 -6.27 -3.20 5.74
N ALA A 14 -6.38 -4.10 6.70
CA ALA A 14 -6.16 -3.78 8.10
C ALA A 14 -4.70 -3.50 8.42
N ASN A 15 -4.44 -2.63 9.39
CA ASN A 15 -3.10 -2.31 9.90
C ASN A 15 -2.12 -1.82 8.84
N VAL A 16 -2.59 -1.10 7.84
CA VAL A 16 -1.74 -0.46 6.84
C VAL A 16 -1.21 0.85 7.40
N THR A 17 0.09 1.05 7.27
CA THR A 17 0.77 2.29 7.65
C THR A 17 1.19 3.04 6.39
N ILE A 18 0.74 4.29 6.27
CA ILE A 18 1.12 5.20 5.19
C ILE A 18 1.75 6.41 5.87
N ALA A 19 3.08 6.51 5.80
CA ALA A 19 3.82 7.50 6.59
C ALA A 19 4.68 8.38 5.68
N THR A 20 4.37 9.67 5.67
CA THR A 20 5.12 10.66 4.89
C THR A 20 6.37 11.22 5.60
N PRO A 21 6.47 11.24 6.95
CA PRO A 21 7.63 11.81 7.62
C PRO A 21 8.92 11.07 7.34
N CYS A 22 9.98 11.82 7.22
CA CYS A 22 11.33 11.33 7.03
C CYS A 22 12.28 12.12 7.94
N HIS A 23 13.37 11.47 8.35
CA HIS A 23 14.42 12.11 9.16
C HIS A 23 15.79 11.90 8.53
N PRO A 24 16.77 12.75 8.82
CA PRO A 24 18.14 12.54 8.39
C PRO A 24 18.70 11.21 8.89
N PHE A 25 19.55 10.59 8.11
CA PHE A 25 20.14 9.30 8.47
C PHE A 25 21.24 9.42 9.54
N LEU A 26 22.02 10.50 9.47
CA LEU A 26 23.09 10.73 10.43
C LEU A 26 22.53 11.32 11.74
N SER A 27 23.00 10.80 12.85
CA SER A 27 22.46 11.17 14.17
C SER A 27 22.69 12.63 14.52
N ASP A 28 23.83 13.19 14.12
CA ASP A 28 24.15 14.60 14.36
C ASP A 28 23.26 15.56 13.57
N GLU A 29 22.78 15.13 12.40
CA GLU A 29 21.78 15.89 11.64
C GLU A 29 20.36 15.72 12.19
N ARG A 30 20.07 14.57 12.78
CA ARG A 30 18.74 14.23 13.29
C ARG A 30 18.46 14.82 14.68
N LEU A 31 19.50 15.01 15.49
CA LEU A 31 19.37 15.56 16.85
C LEU A 31 18.90 17.01 16.82
N PRO A 32 18.12 17.43 17.83
CA PRO A 32 17.70 18.82 17.94
C PRO A 32 18.89 19.77 17.96
N GLN A 33 18.77 20.85 17.20
CA GLN A 33 19.79 21.88 17.03
C GLN A 33 19.14 23.25 16.97
N GLN A 34 19.97 24.30 17.12
CA GLN A 34 19.52 25.67 16.97
C GLN A 34 19.46 26.06 15.50
N TYR A 35 18.26 26.36 15.04
CA TYR A 35 17.99 26.91 13.72
C TYR A 35 17.55 28.38 13.83
N PRO A 36 17.52 29.15 12.72
CA PRO A 36 17.06 30.54 12.75
C PRO A 36 15.66 30.73 13.32
N ASP A 37 14.79 29.72 13.17
CA ASP A 37 13.40 29.71 13.65
C ASP A 37 13.21 29.04 15.02
N GLY A 38 14.28 28.55 15.65
CA GLY A 38 14.24 27.97 16.99
C GLY A 38 15.06 26.71 17.15
N PHE A 39 14.97 26.13 18.35
CA PHE A 39 15.64 24.88 18.69
C PHE A 39 14.70 23.73 18.44
N HIS A 40 15.01 22.90 17.45
CA HIS A 40 14.21 21.74 17.07
C HIS A 40 15.04 20.69 16.34
N ASP A 41 14.47 19.51 16.14
CA ASP A 41 15.02 18.48 15.25
C ASP A 41 14.66 18.80 13.79
N LEU A 42 15.34 18.15 12.88
CA LEU A 42 15.06 18.27 11.46
C LEU A 42 14.18 17.10 11.02
N GLU A 43 12.97 17.44 10.60
CA GLU A 43 12.02 16.51 10.01
C GLU A 43 11.59 17.04 8.65
N TYR A 44 11.49 16.17 7.67
CA TYR A 44 10.92 16.49 6.37
C TYR A 44 9.90 15.42 5.98
N ALA A 45 9.10 15.72 5.00
CA ALA A 45 8.06 14.81 4.55
C ALA A 45 7.98 14.79 3.03
N LYS A 46 7.67 13.63 2.48
CA LYS A 46 7.49 13.44 1.04
C LYS A 46 6.12 12.87 0.77
N PRO A 47 5.40 13.40 -0.23
CA PRO A 47 4.05 12.95 -0.53
C PRO A 47 4.02 11.50 -0.98
N ILE A 48 2.88 10.85 -0.70
CA ILE A 48 2.59 9.49 -1.14
C ILE A 48 1.37 9.53 -2.04
N HIS A 49 1.42 8.83 -3.14
CA HIS A 49 0.33 8.72 -4.09
C HIS A 49 0.04 7.26 -4.40
N ILE A 50 -1.24 6.88 -4.32
CA ILE A 50 -1.70 5.53 -4.66
C ILE A 50 -2.72 5.64 -5.79
N GLY A 51 -2.38 5.02 -6.92
CA GLY A 51 -3.17 5.08 -8.15
C GLY A 51 -4.47 4.29 -8.04
N SER A 52 -5.43 4.67 -8.87
CA SER A 52 -6.78 4.13 -8.87
C SER A 52 -6.82 2.61 -9.03
N GLY A 53 -7.76 1.98 -8.34
CA GLY A 53 -7.99 0.54 -8.43
C GLY A 53 -6.94 -0.33 -7.75
N SER A 54 -5.96 0.25 -7.07
CA SER A 54 -4.93 -0.51 -6.37
C SER A 54 -5.44 -1.12 -5.06
N TRP A 55 -4.93 -2.27 -4.73
CA TRP A 55 -5.25 -2.99 -3.51
C TRP A 55 -4.02 -3.10 -2.62
N ILE A 56 -4.08 -2.44 -1.49
CA ILE A 56 -3.05 -2.49 -0.45
C ILE A 56 -3.52 -3.51 0.59
N CYS A 57 -2.85 -4.65 0.64
CA CYS A 57 -3.23 -5.73 1.55
C CYS A 57 -2.86 -5.39 3.00
N SER A 58 -3.25 -6.27 3.92
CA SER A 58 -3.07 -6.03 5.34
C SER A 58 -1.60 -5.90 5.76
N SER A 59 -1.35 -5.09 6.77
CA SER A 59 -0.04 -4.91 7.41
C SER A 59 1.07 -4.42 6.46
N VAL A 60 0.69 -3.71 5.40
CA VAL A 60 1.64 -3.06 4.49
C VAL A 60 2.12 -1.75 5.10
N THR A 61 3.38 -1.44 4.90
CA THR A 61 3.97 -0.13 5.22
C THR A 61 4.38 0.57 3.93
N ILE A 62 3.91 1.79 3.71
CA ILE A 62 4.28 2.62 2.57
C ILE A 62 5.08 3.81 3.07
N CYS A 63 6.30 3.93 2.57
CA CYS A 63 7.25 4.96 2.99
C CYS A 63 7.04 6.27 2.23
N GLY A 64 7.50 7.36 2.84
CA GLY A 64 7.39 8.70 2.26
C GLY A 64 8.03 8.82 0.87
N GLY A 65 7.35 9.50 -0.03
CA GLY A 65 7.79 9.75 -1.40
C GLY A 65 7.44 8.68 -2.42
N VAL A 66 6.74 7.61 -2.00
CA VAL A 66 6.38 6.50 -2.89
C VAL A 66 5.14 6.86 -3.71
N THR A 67 5.20 6.57 -5.00
CA THR A 67 4.05 6.54 -5.89
C THR A 67 3.76 5.09 -6.28
N ILE A 68 2.56 4.63 -5.95
CA ILE A 68 2.05 3.34 -6.40
C ILE A 68 1.15 3.61 -7.60
N GLY A 69 1.41 2.92 -8.69
CA GLY A 69 0.67 3.06 -9.94
C GLY A 69 -0.77 2.57 -9.83
N LYS A 70 -1.46 2.56 -10.95
CA LYS A 70 -2.86 2.10 -11.05
C LYS A 70 -2.93 0.59 -11.10
N ASN A 71 -4.01 0.04 -10.55
CA ASN A 71 -4.32 -1.39 -10.59
C ASN A 71 -3.18 -2.27 -10.04
N CYS A 72 -2.48 -1.78 -9.04
CA CYS A 72 -1.42 -2.53 -8.37
C CYS A 72 -1.99 -3.36 -7.22
N ILE A 73 -1.29 -4.44 -6.91
CA ILE A 73 -1.52 -5.21 -5.68
C ILE A 73 -0.24 -5.16 -4.86
N VAL A 74 -0.36 -4.69 -3.63
CA VAL A 74 0.74 -4.73 -2.66
C VAL A 74 0.41 -5.84 -1.67
N ALA A 75 1.20 -6.91 -1.71
CA ALA A 75 0.95 -8.09 -0.91
C ALA A 75 1.08 -7.81 0.59
N ALA A 76 0.36 -8.59 1.39
CA ALA A 76 0.34 -8.43 2.84
C ALA A 76 1.75 -8.46 3.45
N GLY A 77 1.98 -7.58 4.40
CA GLY A 77 3.26 -7.46 5.11
C GLY A 77 4.39 -6.80 4.33
N ALA A 78 4.15 -6.34 3.11
CA ALA A 78 5.18 -5.68 2.31
C ALA A 78 5.58 -4.32 2.89
N VAL A 79 6.82 -3.94 2.67
CA VAL A 79 7.33 -2.60 2.95
C VAL A 79 7.72 -1.94 1.64
N VAL A 80 6.92 -0.97 1.21
CA VAL A 80 7.10 -0.28 -0.08
C VAL A 80 7.95 0.96 0.12
N ASN A 81 9.17 0.92 -0.36
CA ASN A 81 10.12 2.03 -0.28
C ASN A 81 10.56 2.57 -1.64
N ARG A 82 9.96 2.10 -2.72
CA ARG A 82 10.21 2.54 -4.10
C ARG A 82 8.89 2.62 -4.85
N ASP A 83 8.87 3.40 -5.90
CA ASP A 83 7.72 3.52 -6.79
C ASP A 83 7.36 2.17 -7.41
N VAL A 84 6.07 1.97 -7.60
CA VAL A 84 5.51 0.75 -8.19
C VAL A 84 4.86 1.11 -9.52
N PRO A 85 5.29 0.49 -10.63
CA PRO A 85 4.67 0.71 -11.93
C PRO A 85 3.22 0.23 -11.95
N ASP A 86 2.43 0.75 -12.90
CA ASP A 86 1.05 0.33 -13.10
C ASP A 86 0.93 -1.20 -13.31
N ASP A 87 -0.19 -1.76 -12.92
CA ASP A 87 -0.58 -3.14 -13.18
C ASP A 87 0.38 -4.19 -12.61
N CYS A 88 1.07 -3.88 -11.52
CA CYS A 88 2.05 -4.78 -10.92
C CYS A 88 1.61 -5.35 -9.59
N ILE A 89 2.03 -6.57 -9.32
CA ILE A 89 2.03 -7.17 -7.98
C ILE A 89 3.41 -7.00 -7.38
N VAL A 90 3.47 -6.42 -6.18
CA VAL A 90 4.70 -6.30 -5.40
C VAL A 90 4.56 -7.00 -4.07
N ALA A 91 5.65 -7.52 -3.54
CA ALA A 91 5.69 -8.21 -2.26
C ALA A 91 7.06 -8.13 -1.61
N GLY A 92 7.10 -8.35 -0.32
CA GLY A 92 8.34 -8.51 0.44
C GLY A 92 8.81 -7.26 1.17
N VAL A 93 9.94 -7.41 1.85
CA VAL A 93 10.61 -6.38 2.63
C VAL A 93 12.08 -6.33 2.22
N PRO A 94 12.53 -5.33 1.43
CA PRO A 94 11.73 -4.33 0.73
C PRO A 94 10.87 -4.96 -0.38
N ALA A 95 9.75 -4.31 -0.70
CA ALA A 95 8.84 -4.81 -1.73
C ALA A 95 9.51 -4.76 -3.12
N LYS A 96 9.32 -5.83 -3.87
CA LYS A 96 9.81 -5.98 -5.24
C LYS A 96 8.69 -6.43 -6.14
N VAL A 97 8.76 -6.02 -7.41
CA VAL A 97 7.81 -6.46 -8.43
C VAL A 97 7.94 -7.96 -8.64
N LEU A 98 6.85 -8.69 -8.42
CA LEU A 98 6.78 -10.12 -8.71
C LEU A 98 6.44 -10.36 -10.17
N ARG A 99 5.43 -9.68 -10.66
CA ARG A 99 4.97 -9.77 -12.05
C ARG A 99 3.96 -8.68 -12.39
N LYS A 100 3.65 -8.55 -13.65
CA LYS A 100 2.57 -7.72 -14.15
C LYS A 100 1.26 -8.51 -14.15
N LEU A 101 0.16 -7.84 -13.84
CA LEU A 101 -1.18 -8.38 -13.99
C LEU A 101 -1.59 -8.41 -15.46
N ASP A 102 -2.37 -9.40 -15.85
CA ASP A 102 -2.93 -9.51 -17.19
C ASP A 102 -4.36 -10.09 -17.17
N GLU A 103 -4.96 -10.29 -18.34
CA GLU A 103 -6.34 -10.81 -18.42
C GLU A 103 -6.50 -12.25 -17.90
N GLN A 104 -5.42 -13.02 -17.79
CA GLN A 104 -5.47 -14.36 -17.21
C GLN A 104 -5.68 -14.33 -15.69
N ASP A 105 -5.42 -13.19 -15.05
CA ASP A 105 -5.72 -12.98 -13.63
C ASP A 105 -7.21 -12.77 -13.36
N ARG A 106 -8.00 -12.55 -14.41
CA ARG A 106 -9.43 -12.37 -14.28
C ARG A 106 -10.09 -13.68 -13.89
N ILE A 107 -10.67 -13.70 -12.71
CA ILE A 107 -11.59 -14.76 -12.34
C ILE A 107 -12.99 -14.36 -12.85
N HIS A 108 -13.59 -15.21 -13.65
CA HIS A 108 -14.98 -15.01 -14.08
C HIS A 108 -15.87 -15.40 -12.89
N VAL A 109 -16.12 -14.42 -12.02
CA VAL A 109 -16.68 -14.62 -10.68
C VAL A 109 -17.86 -15.60 -10.68
N TRP A 110 -18.81 -15.40 -11.57
CA TRP A 110 -19.99 -16.27 -11.63
C TRP A 110 -19.65 -17.67 -12.12
N ASP A 111 -18.81 -17.78 -13.15
CA ASP A 111 -18.43 -19.09 -13.69
C ASP A 111 -17.58 -19.89 -12.72
N THR A 112 -16.54 -19.26 -12.15
CA THR A 112 -15.63 -19.91 -11.21
C THR A 112 -16.29 -20.13 -9.86
N TYR A 113 -16.97 -19.13 -9.37
CA TYR A 113 -17.61 -19.13 -8.06
C TYR A 113 -18.76 -20.13 -7.97
N MET A 114 -19.60 -20.18 -8.99
CA MET A 114 -20.75 -21.08 -9.04
C MET A 114 -20.39 -22.52 -9.38
N LYS A 115 -19.24 -22.76 -10.01
CA LYS A 115 -18.77 -24.11 -10.35
C LYS A 115 -17.90 -24.75 -9.29
N ASN A 116 -17.06 -23.97 -8.62
CA ASN A 116 -15.98 -24.47 -7.78
C ASN A 116 -16.11 -24.08 -6.31
N GLU A 117 -16.98 -23.16 -5.98
CA GLU A 117 -17.11 -22.59 -4.65
C GLU A 117 -18.54 -22.69 -4.13
N VAL A 118 -18.68 -22.82 -2.84
CA VAL A 118 -20.00 -22.72 -2.20
C VAL A 118 -20.49 -21.28 -2.31
N PRO A 119 -21.68 -21.05 -2.90
CA PRO A 119 -22.23 -19.71 -3.02
C PRO A 119 -22.28 -18.96 -1.70
N LEU A 120 -22.10 -17.63 -1.74
CA LEU A 120 -22.17 -16.79 -0.53
C LEU A 120 -23.44 -17.02 0.27
N SER A 121 -24.57 -17.18 -0.43
CA SER A 121 -25.86 -17.50 0.20
C SER A 121 -25.82 -18.76 1.06
N GLU A 122 -25.05 -19.76 0.65
CA GLU A 122 -24.88 -21.00 1.41
C GLU A 122 -23.93 -20.80 2.61
N ARG A 123 -22.87 -19.99 2.43
CA ARG A 123 -21.96 -19.64 3.53
C ARG A 123 -22.67 -18.84 4.61
N GLU A 124 -23.55 -17.94 4.22
CA GLU A 124 -24.33 -17.14 5.15
C GLU A 124 -25.34 -17.97 5.91
N LYS A 125 -25.97 -18.94 5.27
CA LYS A 125 -26.86 -19.88 5.94
C LYS A 125 -26.15 -20.64 7.06
N GLY A 126 -24.90 -21.01 6.85
CA GLY A 126 -24.08 -21.67 7.88
C GLY A 126 -23.76 -20.77 9.07
N ARG A 127 -23.65 -19.46 8.88
CA ARG A 127 -23.37 -18.48 9.93
C ARG A 127 -24.57 -18.12 10.80
N LYS A 128 -25.78 -18.29 10.27
CA LYS A 128 -27.03 -18.00 10.99
C LYS A 128 -27.47 -19.12 11.91
N LYS A 129 -26.78 -20.20 11.89
CA LYS A 129 -26.97 -21.31 12.81
C LYS A 129 -26.02 -21.21 13.99
#